data_794ee17b68a27a22005311447b321164
#
_entry.id   794ee17b68a27a22005311447b321164
#
_cell.length_a   1.000
_cell.length_b   1.000
_cell.length_c   1.000
_cell.angle_alpha   90.00
_cell.angle_beta   90.00
_cell.angle_gamma   90.00
#
_symmetry.space_group_name_H-M   'P 1'
#
loop_
_entity.id
_entity.type
_entity.pdbx_description
1 polymer ?
#
loop_
_entity_poly.entity_id
_entity_poly.type
_entity_poly.pdbx_seq_one_letter_code
_entity_poly.pdbx_strand_id
1 'polypeptide(L)'
;VKKGDVLAKIQIVPDMISLSSSESRVRQARISVENAQLNFDRNKPLFDKGVIAQAEMDQFRLALNNAQEDQRGAEDNLSVVREGISKSSGSSSNTLVRSTIDGMVLDVPVEKGNSVIERNNFNEGTTIASVADMKDLIFEGNLDESEVGKVRLGMPIVLTIGAIDDAKWDAEVEYIAPKGVEEEGAIQFKIKAAVKLHEGQTLRAGYSANADIVLQERDSVLSIPESVID
;
A
#
# COMPACT_ATOMS: atom_id res chain seq x y z
N VAL A 1 11.70 7.22 1.39
CA VAL A 1 10.47 7.39 2.17
C VAL A 1 10.47 6.48 3.38
N LYS A 2 9.81 6.91 4.43
CA LYS A 2 9.61 6.11 5.64
C LYS A 2 8.19 5.58 5.72
N LYS A 3 7.99 4.51 6.44
CA LYS A 3 6.66 3.97 6.72
C LYS A 3 5.75 5.05 7.34
N GLY A 4 4.60 5.28 6.69
CA GLY A 4 3.65 6.33 7.09
C GLY A 4 3.77 7.64 6.33
N ASP A 5 4.85 7.87 5.58
CA ASP A 5 5.00 9.06 4.74
C ASP A 5 3.92 9.11 3.66
N VAL A 6 3.44 10.30 3.36
CA VAL A 6 2.40 10.51 2.34
C VAL A 6 3.03 10.48 0.96
N LEU A 7 2.63 9.52 0.14
CA LEU A 7 3.07 9.37 -1.25
C LEU A 7 2.18 10.14 -2.21
N ALA A 8 0.87 10.11 -1.98
CA ALA A 8 -0.11 10.80 -2.82
C ALA A 8 -1.34 11.21 -2.03
N LYS A 9 -2.03 12.22 -2.54
CA LYS A 9 -3.35 12.63 -2.07
C LYS A 9 -4.37 12.42 -3.19
N ILE A 10 -5.39 11.61 -2.92
CA ILE A 10 -6.51 11.39 -3.83
C ILE A 10 -7.56 12.47 -3.57
N GLN A 11 -8.00 13.14 -4.62
CA GLN A 11 -9.12 14.06 -4.55
C GLN A 11 -10.39 13.32 -4.98
N ILE A 12 -11.36 13.28 -4.10
CA ILE A 12 -12.67 12.72 -4.44
C ILE A 12 -13.45 13.75 -5.25
N VAL A 13 -14.01 13.30 -6.37
CA VAL A 13 -15.00 14.06 -7.13
C VAL A 13 -16.36 13.46 -6.79
N PRO A 14 -17.15 14.12 -5.90
CA PRO A 14 -18.41 13.55 -5.46
C PRO A 14 -19.43 13.49 -6.60
N ASP A 15 -20.26 12.44 -6.59
CA ASP A 15 -21.44 12.39 -7.42
C ASP A 15 -22.42 13.50 -7.01
N MET A 16 -22.86 14.31 -7.97
CA MET A 16 -23.69 15.48 -7.71
C MET A 16 -25.06 15.12 -7.12
N ILE A 17 -25.61 13.97 -7.45
CA ILE A 17 -26.90 13.50 -6.92
C ILE A 17 -26.73 13.14 -5.45
N SER A 18 -25.71 12.37 -5.12
CA SER A 18 -25.38 11.96 -3.76
C SER A 18 -25.04 13.17 -2.88
N LEU A 19 -24.29 14.14 -3.42
CA LEU A 19 -23.97 15.38 -2.72
C LEU A 19 -25.24 16.19 -2.40
N SER A 20 -26.10 16.43 -3.39
CA SER A 20 -27.35 17.17 -3.23
C SER A 20 -28.30 16.50 -2.24
N SER A 21 -28.39 15.17 -2.28
CA SER A 21 -29.22 14.40 -1.35
C SER A 21 -28.70 14.52 0.09
N SER A 22 -27.39 14.43 0.30
CA SER A 22 -26.75 14.56 1.62
C SER A 22 -26.91 15.99 2.17
N GLU A 23 -26.75 17.00 1.34
CA GLU A 23 -27.02 18.40 1.73
C GLU A 23 -28.47 18.63 2.14
N SER A 24 -29.42 18.01 1.44
CA SER A 24 -30.86 18.09 1.79
C SER A 24 -31.14 17.43 3.13
N ARG A 25 -30.50 16.29 3.44
CA ARG A 25 -30.60 15.64 4.75
C ARG A 25 -30.08 16.50 5.88
N VAL A 26 -28.94 17.16 5.70
CA VAL A 26 -28.40 18.10 6.70
C VAL A 26 -29.38 19.25 6.94
N ARG A 27 -29.96 19.86 5.88
CA ARG A 27 -30.97 20.91 6.03
C ARG A 27 -32.20 20.45 6.81
N GLN A 28 -32.70 19.24 6.52
CA GLN A 28 -33.85 18.66 7.22
C GLN A 28 -33.55 18.37 8.69
N ALA A 29 -32.38 17.80 8.99
CA ALA A 29 -31.95 17.52 10.35
C ALA A 29 -31.79 18.82 11.16
N ARG A 30 -31.25 19.89 10.54
CA ARG A 30 -31.16 21.22 11.18
C ARG A 30 -32.54 21.79 11.57
N ILE A 31 -33.52 21.68 10.67
CA ILE A 31 -34.89 22.09 10.95
C ILE A 31 -35.49 21.29 12.12
N SER A 32 -35.20 19.98 12.17
CA SER A 32 -35.64 19.10 13.28
C SER A 32 -35.04 19.55 14.62
N VAL A 33 -33.74 19.87 14.65
CA VAL A 33 -33.07 20.41 15.86
C VAL A 33 -33.72 21.74 16.29
N GLU A 34 -33.93 22.66 15.35
CA GLU A 34 -34.55 23.95 15.63
C GLU A 34 -35.95 23.77 16.25
N ASN A 35 -36.77 22.89 15.67
CA ASN A 35 -38.09 22.59 16.22
C ASN A 35 -38.05 21.96 17.62
N ALA A 36 -37.12 20.99 17.82
CA ALA A 36 -36.95 20.33 19.12
C ALA A 36 -36.42 21.32 20.16
N GLN A 37 -35.51 22.23 19.79
CA GLN A 37 -34.99 23.30 20.64
C GLN A 37 -36.08 24.28 21.05
N LEU A 38 -36.89 24.75 20.10
CA LEU A 38 -38.01 25.64 20.37
C LEU A 38 -39.01 25.02 21.36
N ASN A 39 -39.31 23.73 21.21
CA ASN A 39 -40.20 23.02 22.12
C ASN A 39 -39.58 22.88 23.51
N PHE A 40 -38.28 22.54 23.58
CA PHE A 40 -37.57 22.48 24.86
C PHE A 40 -37.56 23.84 25.57
N ASP A 41 -37.18 24.91 24.86
CA ASP A 41 -37.09 26.27 25.42
C ASP A 41 -38.45 26.83 25.86
N ARG A 42 -39.53 26.49 25.15
CA ARG A 42 -40.89 26.87 25.49
C ARG A 42 -41.39 26.17 26.76
N ASN A 43 -41.04 24.90 26.94
CA ASN A 43 -41.55 24.10 28.05
C ASN A 43 -40.66 24.18 29.30
N LYS A 44 -39.39 24.54 29.17
CA LYS A 44 -38.45 24.68 30.30
C LYS A 44 -38.97 25.68 31.37
N PRO A 45 -39.46 26.91 31.05
CA PRO A 45 -40.01 27.80 32.05
C PRO A 45 -41.31 27.29 32.71
N LEU A 46 -42.10 26.47 32.01
CA LEU A 46 -43.30 25.84 32.56
C LEU A 46 -42.93 24.76 33.58
N PHE A 47 -41.87 23.97 33.29
CA PHE A 47 -41.30 23.04 34.22
C PHE A 47 -40.74 23.74 35.47
N ASP A 48 -39.95 24.81 35.28
CA ASP A 48 -39.36 25.57 36.38
C ASP A 48 -40.43 26.17 37.32
N LYS A 49 -41.65 26.42 36.82
CA LYS A 49 -42.82 26.88 37.58
C LYS A 49 -43.68 25.72 38.14
N GLY A 50 -43.28 24.46 37.90
CA GLY A 50 -44.02 23.30 38.39
C GLY A 50 -45.33 23.01 37.64
N VAL A 51 -45.52 23.58 36.41
CA VAL A 51 -46.72 23.40 35.59
C VAL A 51 -46.72 22.06 34.85
N ILE A 52 -45.55 21.60 34.41
CA ILE A 52 -45.38 20.28 33.74
C ILE A 52 -44.55 19.32 34.59
N ALA A 53 -44.78 18.02 34.41
CA ALA A 53 -44.08 16.97 35.15
C ALA A 53 -42.65 16.75 34.63
N GLN A 54 -41.78 16.24 35.50
CA GLN A 54 -40.39 15.85 35.13
C GLN A 54 -40.35 14.91 33.92
N ALA A 55 -41.24 13.91 33.90
CA ALA A 55 -41.31 12.96 32.81
C ALA A 55 -41.60 13.59 31.44
N GLU A 56 -42.42 14.64 31.42
CA GLU A 56 -42.75 15.40 30.21
C GLU A 56 -41.55 16.23 29.75
N MET A 57 -40.87 16.93 30.68
CA MET A 57 -39.64 17.67 30.37
C MET A 57 -38.53 16.79 29.87
N ASP A 58 -38.39 15.56 30.42
CA ASP A 58 -37.43 14.58 29.97
C ASP A 58 -37.68 14.11 28.52
N GLN A 59 -38.94 14.05 28.08
CA GLN A 59 -39.30 13.77 26.68
C GLN A 59 -38.83 14.89 25.74
N PHE A 60 -38.99 16.15 26.09
CA PHE A 60 -38.49 17.28 25.27
C PHE A 60 -36.96 17.27 25.19
N ARG A 61 -36.28 16.96 26.30
CA ARG A 61 -34.83 16.86 26.33
C ARG A 61 -34.34 15.70 25.46
N LEU A 62 -34.99 14.53 25.55
CA LEU A 62 -34.66 13.37 24.72
C LEU A 62 -34.89 13.64 23.23
N ALA A 63 -36.01 14.31 22.88
CA ALA A 63 -36.27 14.69 21.49
C ALA A 63 -35.21 15.64 20.93
N LEU A 64 -34.77 16.61 21.75
CA LEU A 64 -33.69 17.53 21.36
C LEU A 64 -32.36 16.76 21.15
N ASN A 65 -31.99 15.92 22.09
CA ASN A 65 -30.75 15.11 21.99
C ASN A 65 -30.76 14.21 20.74
N ASN A 66 -31.88 13.54 20.48
CA ASN A 66 -32.03 12.71 19.30
C ASN A 66 -31.88 13.53 17.99
N ALA A 67 -32.56 14.68 17.92
CA ALA A 67 -32.46 15.57 16.75
C ALA A 67 -31.00 16.08 16.53
N GLN A 68 -30.27 16.36 17.61
CA GLN A 68 -28.86 16.76 17.54
C GLN A 68 -27.95 15.64 17.05
N GLU A 69 -28.16 14.39 17.50
CA GLU A 69 -27.41 13.24 17.01
C GLU A 69 -27.72 12.93 15.53
N ASP A 70 -28.99 13.06 15.12
CA ASP A 70 -29.39 12.92 13.72
C ASP A 70 -28.71 13.99 12.83
N GLN A 71 -28.61 15.23 13.32
CA GLN A 71 -27.88 16.29 12.60
C GLN A 71 -26.39 15.95 12.46
N ARG A 72 -25.73 15.51 13.56
CA ARG A 72 -24.30 15.12 13.51
C ARG A 72 -24.07 13.99 12.51
N GLY A 73 -24.94 12.96 12.53
CA GLY A 73 -24.88 11.86 11.58
C GLY A 73 -25.06 12.32 10.14
N ALA A 74 -25.96 13.26 9.87
CA ALA A 74 -26.16 13.83 8.54
C ALA A 74 -24.95 14.66 8.08
N GLU A 75 -24.36 15.47 8.98
CA GLU A 75 -23.16 16.27 8.69
C GLU A 75 -21.93 15.38 8.45
N ASP A 76 -21.75 14.30 9.21
CA ASP A 76 -20.69 13.32 8.99
C ASP A 76 -20.85 12.63 7.63
N ASN A 77 -22.07 12.22 7.27
CA ASN A 77 -22.35 11.63 5.96
C ASN A 77 -22.03 12.60 4.81
N LEU A 78 -22.41 13.88 4.96
CA LEU A 78 -22.07 14.92 3.97
C LEU A 78 -20.54 15.08 3.84
N SER A 79 -19.80 15.04 4.95
CA SER A 79 -18.33 15.10 4.93
C SER A 79 -17.73 13.92 4.18
N VAL A 80 -18.24 12.69 4.40
CA VAL A 80 -17.80 11.49 3.68
C VAL A 80 -18.08 11.61 2.19
N VAL A 81 -19.27 12.06 1.79
CA VAL A 81 -19.61 12.23 0.36
C VAL A 81 -18.77 13.31 -0.30
N ARG A 82 -18.51 14.43 0.38
CA ARG A 82 -17.77 15.58 -0.17
C ARG A 82 -16.25 15.36 -0.17
N GLU A 83 -15.69 14.81 0.90
CA GLU A 83 -14.25 14.79 1.18
C GLU A 83 -13.68 13.37 1.35
N GLY A 84 -14.54 12.35 1.41
CA GLY A 84 -14.14 10.96 1.70
C GLY A 84 -13.66 10.73 3.13
N ILE A 85 -13.92 11.68 4.03
CA ILE A 85 -13.44 11.66 5.41
C ILE A 85 -14.63 11.88 6.34
N SER A 86 -14.82 10.97 7.31
CA SER A 86 -15.71 11.20 8.42
C SER A 86 -15.01 12.05 9.48
N LYS A 87 -15.65 13.09 9.95
CA LYS A 87 -15.13 13.94 11.05
C LYS A 87 -15.05 13.19 12.36
N SER A 88 -15.89 12.17 12.55
CA SER A 88 -15.94 11.36 13.76
C SER A 88 -14.86 10.27 13.82
N SER A 89 -14.29 9.85 12.67
CA SER A 89 -13.32 8.74 12.57
C SER A 89 -11.86 9.16 12.80
N GLY A 90 -11.57 10.37 13.19
CA GLY A 90 -10.22 10.85 13.46
C GLY A 90 -9.33 10.90 12.20
N SER A 91 -8.07 10.51 12.30
CA SER A 91 -7.06 10.68 11.24
C SER A 91 -7.10 9.62 10.13
N SER A 92 -8.07 8.71 10.10
CA SER A 92 -8.19 7.69 9.05
C SER A 92 -8.81 8.26 7.79
N SER A 93 -7.99 8.88 6.96
CA SER A 93 -8.42 9.41 5.66
C SER A 93 -8.07 8.41 4.56
N ASN A 94 -9.05 7.89 3.85
CA ASN A 94 -8.85 7.05 2.66
C ASN A 94 -8.29 7.85 1.46
N THR A 95 -8.15 9.17 1.61
CA THR A 95 -7.64 10.04 0.55
C THR A 95 -6.13 10.21 0.58
N LEU A 96 -5.44 9.78 1.64
CA LEU A 96 -3.99 9.85 1.76
C LEU A 96 -3.36 8.47 1.56
N VAL A 97 -2.67 8.30 0.44
CA VAL A 97 -1.87 7.10 0.18
C VAL A 97 -0.53 7.24 0.88
N ARG A 98 -0.25 6.32 1.80
CA ARG A 98 0.97 6.33 2.62
C ARG A 98 1.84 5.13 2.32
N SER A 99 3.15 5.29 2.47
CA SER A 99 4.07 4.17 2.39
C SER A 99 3.82 3.16 3.51
N THR A 100 3.79 1.88 3.15
CA THR A 100 3.62 0.76 4.08
C THR A 100 4.95 0.26 4.65
N ILE A 101 6.07 0.61 3.99
CA ILE A 101 7.44 0.22 4.34
C ILE A 101 8.39 1.41 4.28
N ASP A 102 9.54 1.28 4.93
CA ASP A 102 10.68 2.16 4.69
C ASP A 102 11.36 1.73 3.39
N GLY A 103 11.77 2.66 2.54
CA GLY A 103 12.42 2.32 1.29
C GLY A 103 12.55 3.46 0.30
N MET A 104 12.87 3.09 -0.94
CA MET A 104 12.96 4.02 -2.07
C MET A 104 11.73 3.87 -2.96
N VAL A 105 11.20 4.98 -3.45
CA VAL A 105 10.15 4.97 -4.47
C VAL A 105 10.81 4.59 -5.80
N LEU A 106 10.38 3.46 -6.35
CA LEU A 106 10.92 2.94 -7.62
C LEU A 106 10.21 3.55 -8.82
N ASP A 107 8.89 3.67 -8.73
CA ASP A 107 8.05 4.14 -9.83
C ASP A 107 6.78 4.81 -9.29
N VAL A 108 6.28 5.79 -10.06
CA VAL A 108 5.01 6.49 -9.83
C VAL A 108 4.26 6.53 -11.18
N PRO A 109 3.53 5.46 -11.54
CA PRO A 109 2.92 5.32 -12.86
C PRO A 109 1.75 6.27 -13.12
N VAL A 110 1.29 7.00 -12.09
CA VAL A 110 0.15 7.92 -12.19
C VAL A 110 0.61 9.37 -12.16
N GLU A 111 0.00 10.20 -13.00
CA GLU A 111 0.24 11.63 -13.04
C GLU A 111 -0.87 12.41 -12.31
N LYS A 112 -0.56 13.63 -11.92
CA LYS A 112 -1.54 14.54 -11.31
C LYS A 112 -2.71 14.79 -12.26
N GLY A 113 -3.92 14.47 -11.80
CA GLY A 113 -5.16 14.60 -12.57
C GLY A 113 -5.66 13.29 -13.16
N ASN A 114 -4.89 12.22 -13.11
CA ASN A 114 -5.35 10.91 -13.55
C ASN A 114 -6.41 10.35 -12.59
N SER A 115 -7.40 9.67 -13.17
CA SER A 115 -8.38 8.92 -12.39
C SER A 115 -7.75 7.64 -11.84
N VAL A 116 -8.02 7.35 -10.58
CA VAL A 116 -7.59 6.13 -9.91
C VAL A 116 -8.80 5.32 -9.46
N ILE A 117 -8.68 4.00 -9.51
CA ILE A 117 -9.74 3.07 -9.15
C ILE A 117 -9.31 2.32 -7.89
N GLU A 118 -10.21 2.23 -6.93
CA GLU A 118 -9.99 1.47 -5.70
C GLU A 118 -9.97 -0.03 -5.99
N ARG A 119 -9.08 -0.76 -5.30
CA ARG A 119 -9.02 -2.21 -5.38
C ARG A 119 -10.28 -2.84 -4.76
N ASN A 120 -10.89 -3.75 -5.49
CA ASN A 120 -12.02 -4.56 -5.02
C ASN A 120 -11.90 -6.00 -5.54
N ASN A 121 -12.89 -6.85 -5.23
CA ASN A 121 -12.90 -8.27 -5.63
C ASN A 121 -12.89 -8.49 -7.15
N PHE A 122 -13.24 -7.50 -7.94
CA PHE A 122 -13.34 -7.57 -9.40
C PHE A 122 -12.26 -6.76 -10.13
N ASN A 123 -11.50 -5.93 -9.39
CA ASN A 123 -10.52 -5.02 -9.95
C ASN A 123 -9.29 -4.92 -9.04
N GLU A 124 -8.10 -5.08 -9.61
CA GLU A 124 -6.83 -4.99 -8.87
C GLU A 124 -6.53 -3.57 -8.36
N GLY A 125 -7.27 -2.58 -8.85
CA GLY A 125 -7.05 -1.18 -8.50
C GLY A 125 -5.91 -0.53 -9.28
N THR A 126 -5.71 0.77 -9.06
CA THR A 126 -4.64 1.54 -9.71
C THR A 126 -3.42 1.60 -8.80
N THR A 127 -2.27 1.17 -9.31
CA THR A 127 -0.98 1.34 -8.61
C THR A 127 -0.60 2.81 -8.59
N ILE A 128 -0.42 3.37 -7.41
CA ILE A 128 -0.06 4.79 -7.21
C ILE A 128 1.46 4.96 -7.21
N ALA A 129 2.15 4.09 -6.48
CA ALA A 129 3.60 4.09 -6.39
C ALA A 129 4.10 2.70 -6.00
N SER A 130 5.28 2.35 -6.46
CA SER A 130 6.01 1.15 -6.04
C SER A 130 7.15 1.56 -5.12
N VAL A 131 7.23 0.96 -3.94
CA VAL A 131 8.27 1.23 -2.94
C VAL A 131 8.96 -0.08 -2.59
N ALA A 132 10.29 -0.08 -2.57
CA ALA A 132 11.08 -1.24 -2.18
C ALA A 132 12.24 -0.86 -1.24
N ASP A 133 12.65 -1.81 -0.41
CA ASP A 133 13.90 -1.71 0.35
C ASP A 133 15.07 -2.05 -0.57
N MET A 134 15.90 -1.06 -0.86
CA MET A 134 17.07 -1.21 -1.73
C MET A 134 18.27 -1.87 -1.04
N LYS A 135 18.14 -2.23 0.24
CA LYS A 135 19.16 -3.00 0.95
C LYS A 135 19.00 -4.50 0.77
N ASP A 136 17.77 -4.92 0.43
CA ASP A 136 17.40 -6.32 0.24
C ASP A 136 17.11 -6.58 -1.24
N LEU A 137 18.18 -6.78 -2.00
CA LEU A 137 18.11 -7.04 -3.44
C LEU A 137 18.14 -8.53 -3.72
N ILE A 138 17.23 -8.96 -4.56
CA ILE A 138 17.10 -10.35 -5.00
C ILE A 138 17.42 -10.42 -6.49
N PHE A 139 18.34 -11.30 -6.86
CA PHE A 139 18.52 -11.73 -8.24
C PHE A 139 17.47 -12.79 -8.58
N GLU A 140 16.74 -12.57 -9.65
CA GLU A 140 15.85 -13.59 -10.25
C GLU A 140 16.43 -14.02 -11.59
N GLY A 141 16.63 -15.32 -11.76
CA GLY A 141 17.14 -15.89 -12.99
C GLY A 141 16.41 -17.17 -13.38
N ASN A 142 16.59 -17.57 -14.62
CA ASN A 142 16.07 -18.81 -15.17
C ASN A 142 17.24 -19.78 -15.37
N LEU A 143 17.04 -21.02 -14.96
CA LEU A 143 18.02 -22.13 -15.06
C LEU A 143 17.44 -23.24 -15.91
N ASP A 144 18.23 -23.72 -16.83
CA ASP A 144 17.85 -24.84 -17.71
C ASP A 144 17.62 -26.15 -16.95
N GLU A 145 16.70 -27.00 -17.44
CA GLU A 145 16.40 -28.30 -16.85
C GLU A 145 17.66 -29.20 -16.68
N SER A 146 18.61 -29.11 -17.59
CA SER A 146 19.85 -29.89 -17.55
C SER A 146 20.80 -29.46 -16.42
N GLU A 147 20.67 -28.22 -15.95
CA GLU A 147 21.55 -27.61 -14.95
C GLU A 147 20.93 -27.59 -13.54
N VAL A 148 19.59 -27.54 -13.43
CA VAL A 148 18.88 -27.41 -12.13
C VAL A 148 19.24 -28.50 -11.13
N GLY A 149 19.52 -29.74 -11.62
CA GLY A 149 19.92 -30.86 -10.76
C GLY A 149 21.27 -30.68 -10.06
N LYS A 150 22.12 -29.77 -10.55
CA LYS A 150 23.46 -29.48 -10.00
C LYS A 150 23.40 -28.37 -8.94
N VAL A 151 22.38 -27.53 -8.96
CA VAL A 151 22.27 -26.37 -8.07
C VAL A 151 21.55 -26.75 -6.78
N ARG A 152 21.99 -26.19 -5.67
CA ARG A 152 21.42 -26.40 -4.33
C ARG A 152 21.27 -25.07 -3.61
N LEU A 153 20.36 -25.04 -2.64
CA LEU A 153 20.21 -23.88 -1.74
C LEU A 153 21.53 -23.62 -1.01
N GLY A 154 21.87 -22.35 -0.82
CA GLY A 154 23.09 -21.91 -0.18
C GLY A 154 24.33 -21.90 -1.07
N MET A 155 24.22 -22.28 -2.35
CA MET A 155 25.36 -22.18 -3.27
C MET A 155 25.72 -20.73 -3.58
N PRO A 156 27.02 -20.40 -3.62
CA PRO A 156 27.49 -19.09 -4.00
C PRO A 156 27.30 -18.84 -5.50
N ILE A 157 26.88 -17.64 -5.83
CA ILE A 157 26.74 -17.13 -7.19
C ILE A 157 27.56 -15.85 -7.31
N VAL A 158 28.25 -15.70 -8.41
CA VAL A 158 28.91 -14.46 -8.79
C VAL A 158 28.08 -13.79 -9.87
N LEU A 159 27.56 -12.61 -9.56
CA LEU A 159 26.74 -11.82 -10.48
C LEU A 159 27.62 -10.80 -11.21
N THR A 160 27.43 -10.72 -12.52
CA THR A 160 28.00 -9.66 -13.36
C THR A 160 26.87 -8.86 -13.99
N ILE A 161 26.85 -7.56 -13.74
CA ILE A 161 25.81 -6.64 -14.22
C ILE A 161 26.35 -5.88 -15.42
N GLY A 162 25.74 -6.06 -16.59
CA GLY A 162 26.21 -5.47 -17.84
C GLY A 162 26.19 -3.93 -17.87
N ALA A 163 25.45 -3.29 -16.95
CA ALA A 163 25.40 -1.85 -16.83
C ALA A 163 26.56 -1.23 -16.00
N ILE A 164 27.40 -2.07 -15.37
CA ILE A 164 28.48 -1.64 -14.49
C ILE A 164 29.71 -2.45 -14.84
N ASP A 165 30.68 -1.82 -15.51
CA ASP A 165 31.90 -2.48 -15.96
C ASP A 165 32.72 -3.00 -14.79
N ASP A 166 33.29 -4.21 -14.94
CA ASP A 166 34.25 -4.88 -14.07
C ASP A 166 33.83 -5.11 -12.61
N ALA A 167 32.57 -4.89 -12.25
CA ALA A 167 32.10 -5.14 -10.90
C ALA A 167 31.41 -6.51 -10.79
N LYS A 168 31.82 -7.26 -9.76
CA LYS A 168 31.22 -8.55 -9.40
C LYS A 168 30.52 -8.42 -8.07
N TRP A 169 29.38 -9.07 -7.94
CA TRP A 169 28.60 -9.12 -6.70
C TRP A 169 28.42 -10.56 -6.27
N ASP A 170 28.64 -10.79 -5.00
CA ASP A 170 28.38 -12.09 -4.41
C ASP A 170 26.89 -12.22 -4.10
N ALA A 171 26.34 -13.37 -4.42
CA ALA A 171 24.98 -13.73 -4.10
C ALA A 171 24.92 -15.18 -3.63
N GLU A 172 23.82 -15.55 -3.01
CA GLU A 172 23.60 -16.89 -2.47
C GLU A 172 22.23 -17.40 -2.87
N VAL A 173 22.14 -18.63 -3.38
CA VAL A 173 20.88 -19.25 -3.80
C VAL A 173 19.96 -19.43 -2.60
N GLU A 174 18.81 -18.75 -2.58
CA GLU A 174 17.80 -18.89 -1.52
C GLU A 174 16.60 -19.73 -1.95
N TYR A 175 16.30 -19.74 -3.24
CA TYR A 175 15.13 -20.43 -3.75
C TYR A 175 15.37 -21.01 -5.12
N ILE A 176 14.88 -22.24 -5.32
CA ILE A 176 14.81 -22.91 -6.61
C ILE A 176 13.37 -23.35 -6.79
N ALA A 177 12.74 -22.94 -7.90
CA ALA A 177 11.36 -23.31 -8.18
C ALA A 177 11.21 -24.83 -8.30
N PRO A 178 10.26 -25.46 -7.60
CA PRO A 178 10.05 -26.92 -7.67
C PRO A 178 9.36 -27.34 -8.98
N LYS A 179 8.88 -26.39 -9.78
CA LYS A 179 8.18 -26.60 -11.04
C LYS A 179 8.88 -25.81 -12.15
N GLY A 180 9.26 -26.50 -13.23
CA GLY A 180 9.71 -25.87 -14.46
C GLY A 180 8.55 -25.22 -15.20
N VAL A 181 8.85 -24.18 -15.94
CA VAL A 181 7.94 -23.45 -16.84
C VAL A 181 8.54 -23.51 -18.24
N GLU A 182 7.74 -23.83 -19.24
CA GLU A 182 8.17 -23.77 -20.62
C GLU A 182 8.22 -22.32 -21.10
N GLU A 183 9.42 -21.83 -21.39
CA GLU A 183 9.66 -20.52 -21.98
C GLU A 183 10.49 -20.70 -23.26
N GLU A 184 10.03 -20.14 -24.37
CA GLU A 184 10.70 -20.19 -25.69
C GLU A 184 11.05 -21.60 -26.17
N GLY A 185 10.28 -22.62 -25.77
CA GLY A 185 10.49 -24.02 -26.19
C GLY A 185 11.50 -24.79 -25.35
N ALA A 186 11.99 -24.24 -24.25
CA ALA A 186 12.84 -24.90 -23.28
C ALA A 186 12.16 -24.87 -21.88
N ILE A 187 12.41 -25.95 -21.10
CA ILE A 187 11.92 -25.98 -19.71
C ILE A 187 12.94 -25.26 -18.83
N GLN A 188 12.49 -24.21 -18.18
CA GLN A 188 13.29 -23.37 -17.31
C GLN A 188 12.77 -23.39 -15.88
N PHE A 189 13.69 -23.37 -14.92
CA PHE A 189 13.40 -23.28 -13.49
C PHE A 189 13.81 -21.94 -12.94
N LYS A 190 12.88 -21.22 -12.32
CA LYS A 190 13.18 -19.93 -11.68
C LYS A 190 14.02 -20.14 -10.43
N ILE A 191 15.09 -19.37 -10.32
CA ILE A 191 15.92 -19.31 -9.12
C ILE A 191 15.90 -17.88 -8.55
N LYS A 192 16.07 -17.78 -7.24
CA LYS A 192 16.27 -16.51 -6.55
C LYS A 192 17.53 -16.60 -5.70
N ALA A 193 18.31 -15.54 -5.72
CA ALA A 193 19.50 -15.43 -4.92
C ALA A 193 19.55 -14.07 -4.22
N ALA A 194 19.90 -14.07 -2.93
CA ALA A 194 20.12 -12.85 -2.16
C ALA A 194 21.45 -12.23 -2.58
N VAL A 195 21.41 -10.96 -2.96
CA VAL A 195 22.60 -10.21 -3.38
C VAL A 195 23.26 -9.59 -2.15
N LYS A 196 24.54 -9.88 -1.93
CA LYS A 196 25.31 -9.29 -0.82
C LYS A 196 25.89 -7.95 -1.26
N LEU A 197 25.29 -6.85 -0.77
CA LEU A 197 25.80 -5.51 -1.00
C LEU A 197 26.90 -5.17 0.01
N HIS A 198 28.03 -4.69 -0.46
CA HIS A 198 29.08 -4.12 0.40
C HIS A 198 28.77 -2.63 0.70
N GLU A 199 29.34 -2.13 1.80
CA GLU A 199 29.16 -0.72 2.18
C GLU A 199 29.58 0.24 1.05
N GLY A 200 28.68 1.15 0.67
CA GLY A 200 28.91 2.13 -0.38
C GLY A 200 28.52 1.67 -1.79
N GLN A 201 28.14 0.42 -1.97
CA GLN A 201 27.60 -0.06 -3.26
C GLN A 201 26.10 0.20 -3.35
N THR A 202 25.66 0.74 -4.48
CA THR A 202 24.24 0.94 -4.78
C THR A 202 23.92 0.29 -6.13
N LEU A 203 22.92 -0.59 -6.13
CA LEU A 203 22.37 -1.17 -7.34
C LEU A 203 20.96 -0.66 -7.56
N ARG A 204 20.56 -0.57 -8.82
CA ARG A 204 19.17 -0.25 -9.17
C ARG A 204 18.39 -1.53 -9.44
N ALA A 205 17.16 -1.57 -8.99
CA ALA A 205 16.23 -2.62 -9.40
C ALA A 205 16.01 -2.60 -10.92
N GLY A 206 15.84 -3.78 -11.52
CA GLY A 206 15.61 -3.90 -12.96
C GLY A 206 16.88 -3.96 -13.83
N TYR A 207 18.07 -4.00 -13.25
CA TYR A 207 19.27 -4.30 -14.02
C TYR A 207 19.30 -5.77 -14.47
N SER A 208 19.73 -6.00 -15.70
CA SER A 208 20.04 -7.33 -16.19
C SER A 208 21.41 -7.78 -15.66
N ALA A 209 21.46 -9.00 -15.17
CA ALA A 209 22.69 -9.59 -14.65
C ALA A 209 22.89 -11.01 -15.20
N ASN A 210 24.13 -11.37 -15.42
CA ASN A 210 24.55 -12.74 -15.66
C ASN A 210 25.02 -13.36 -14.34
N ALA A 211 24.68 -14.62 -14.12
CA ALA A 211 24.99 -15.35 -12.89
C ALA A 211 25.88 -16.54 -13.19
N ASP A 212 27.06 -16.55 -12.62
CA ASP A 212 27.97 -17.69 -12.64
C ASP A 212 27.80 -18.45 -11.31
N ILE A 213 27.26 -19.67 -11.38
CA ILE A 213 27.06 -20.52 -10.21
C ILE A 213 28.31 -21.32 -9.93
N VAL A 214 28.90 -21.18 -8.75
CA VAL A 214 30.10 -21.91 -8.33
C VAL A 214 29.67 -23.29 -7.84
N LEU A 215 29.85 -24.31 -8.72
CA LEU A 215 29.50 -25.69 -8.40
C LEU A 215 30.52 -26.36 -7.48
N GLN A 216 31.79 -26.02 -7.63
CA GLN A 216 32.87 -26.57 -6.81
C GLN A 216 34.03 -25.58 -6.74
N GLU A 217 34.50 -25.29 -5.54
CA GLU A 217 35.70 -24.49 -5.28
C GLU A 217 36.75 -25.39 -4.65
N ARG A 218 37.99 -25.24 -5.08
CA ARG A 218 39.15 -25.95 -4.49
C ARG A 218 40.24 -24.94 -4.21
N ASP A 219 40.52 -24.75 -2.96
CA ASP A 219 41.61 -23.90 -2.51
C ASP A 219 42.93 -24.66 -2.49
N SER A 220 44.03 -23.93 -2.69
CA SER A 220 45.40 -24.41 -2.51
C SER A 220 45.75 -25.63 -3.41
N VAL A 221 45.35 -25.62 -4.67
CA VAL A 221 45.72 -26.62 -5.65
C VAL A 221 47.00 -26.22 -6.41
N LEU A 222 47.85 -27.18 -6.71
CA LEU A 222 48.98 -26.98 -7.63
C LEU A 222 48.40 -26.72 -9.03
N SER A 223 48.67 -25.55 -9.60
CA SER A 223 48.26 -25.22 -10.97
C SER A 223 49.46 -25.17 -11.90
N ILE A 224 49.26 -25.66 -13.10
CA ILE A 224 50.22 -25.57 -14.20
C ILE A 224 49.59 -24.67 -15.25
N PRO A 225 50.31 -23.66 -15.79
CA PRO A 225 49.80 -22.87 -16.92
C PRO A 225 49.44 -23.76 -18.10
N GLU A 226 48.32 -23.53 -18.75
CA GLU A 226 47.83 -24.29 -19.88
C GLU A 226 48.86 -24.35 -21.04
N SER A 227 49.68 -23.32 -21.18
CA SER A 227 50.78 -23.26 -22.15
C SER A 227 51.91 -24.27 -21.96
N VAL A 228 51.90 -25.03 -20.86
CA VAL A 228 52.92 -26.05 -20.56
C VAL A 228 52.38 -27.46 -20.74
N ILE A 229 51.11 -27.60 -21.13
CA ILE A 229 50.49 -28.91 -21.42
C ILE A 229 50.45 -29.06 -22.93
N ASP A 230 51.37 -29.91 -23.47
CA ASP A 230 51.37 -30.33 -24.87
C ASP A 230 50.34 -31.42 -25.14
#